data_f89e7366daa81bacb2577aa69cb51cad
#
_entry.id   f89e7366daa81bacb2577aa69cb51cad
#
_cell.length_a   1.000
_cell.length_b   1.000
_cell.length_c   1.000
_cell.angle_alpha   90.00
_cell.angle_beta   90.00
_cell.angle_gamma   90.00
#
_symmetry.space_group_name_H-M   'P 1'
#
loop_
_entity.id
_entity.type
_entity.pdbx_description
1 polymer ?
#
loop_
_entity_poly.entity_id
_entity_poly.type
_entity_poly.pdbx_seq_one_letter_code
_entity_poly.pdbx_strand_id
1 'polypeptide(L)'
;MLSQISASPSPAPEASHELPVSYINSPPVFNVLSYGAVGDGVSDDTQAFKTAWDAACQADVLSAVFLVPRHYNFMVQSTIFTGPCKNRLVFQIEGSLMPPDGPDSWPKIYSKRQWLIFYRINGMSMQGGGVIDGRGEKWWDLPCKPHKGINGTTPPGPCDSPVAIRFFWSSNLTVQGLKIKNSPQFHFRFDSCHDVRIDSLYIKSPAGSPNTDGIHIENSNDVKIYNSVIANGDDCVSIGAGSYNVDIRNITCGPSHGISIGSLGIQNSRACVSNITVTDSVIKHSDNGVRIKTWQGGFGSVSKVRFDNIHMDTVRNPIIIDQYYCNSKACLNQTSAVYITDISYTNIKGTYDVRSPPVRLACSDTVPCTNLTLYDVELFPAQGQRLLDPFCWNAYGDIKTLTVPPVFCLTEGFPNSLPANEVDKC
;
A
#
# COMPACT_ATOMS: atom_id res chain seq x y z
N MET A 1 -98.21 -7.27 12.80
CA MET A 1 -96.99 -7.70 13.53
C MET A 1 -95.83 -7.02 12.89
N LEU A 2 -95.39 -5.91 13.55
CA LEU A 2 -94.26 -5.07 13.12
C LEU A 2 -92.98 -5.68 13.60
N SER A 3 -92.03 -5.97 12.71
CA SER A 3 -90.66 -6.37 13.05
C SER A 3 -89.76 -5.16 12.99
N GLN A 4 -89.18 -4.85 14.11
CA GLN A 4 -88.20 -3.80 14.24
C GLN A 4 -86.85 -4.22 13.64
N ILE A 5 -86.31 -3.38 12.77
CA ILE A 5 -84.97 -3.52 12.26
C ILE A 5 -84.06 -2.63 13.13
N SER A 6 -83.15 -3.25 13.87
CA SER A 6 -82.13 -2.57 14.62
C SER A 6 -80.95 -2.20 13.71
N ALA A 7 -80.63 -0.97 13.59
CA ALA A 7 -79.45 -0.46 12.91
C ALA A 7 -78.22 -0.55 13.83
N SER A 8 -77.15 -1.21 13.37
CA SER A 8 -75.83 -1.19 14.00
C SER A 8 -75.09 0.12 13.72
N PRO A 9 -74.31 0.64 14.64
CA PRO A 9 -73.54 1.86 14.39
C PRO A 9 -72.28 1.54 13.55
N SER A 10 -72.00 2.41 12.59
CA SER A 10 -70.81 2.41 11.76
C SER A 10 -69.53 2.64 12.61
N PRO A 11 -68.42 1.95 12.34
CA PRO A 11 -67.15 2.22 13.04
C PRO A 11 -66.58 3.59 12.61
N ALA A 12 -66.01 4.29 13.58
CA ALA A 12 -65.27 5.51 13.38
C ALA A 12 -63.98 5.32 12.53
N PRO A 13 -63.54 6.32 11.76
CA PRO A 13 -62.32 6.18 10.97
C PRO A 13 -61.12 6.05 11.89
N GLU A 14 -60.30 5.01 11.67
CA GLU A 14 -59.00 4.84 12.27
C GLU A 14 -58.07 6.00 11.85
N ALA A 15 -57.53 6.68 12.85
CA ALA A 15 -56.49 7.69 12.64
C ALA A 15 -55.22 6.97 12.11
N SER A 16 -54.90 7.23 10.85
CA SER A 16 -53.62 6.84 10.26
C SER A 16 -52.50 7.55 11.03
N HIS A 17 -51.78 6.79 11.83
CA HIS A 17 -50.47 7.22 12.35
C HIS A 17 -49.49 7.28 11.17
N GLU A 18 -49.37 8.43 10.56
CA GLU A 18 -48.21 8.73 9.73
C GLU A 18 -46.96 8.66 10.59
N LEU A 19 -46.11 7.64 10.33
CA LEU A 19 -44.76 7.58 10.87
C LEU A 19 -44.00 8.83 10.41
N PRO A 20 -43.28 9.52 11.28
CA PRO A 20 -42.51 10.69 10.89
C PRO A 20 -41.53 10.29 9.79
N VAL A 21 -41.66 10.90 8.62
CA VAL A 21 -40.65 10.85 7.56
C VAL A 21 -39.38 11.39 8.17
N SER A 22 -38.41 10.50 8.48
CA SER A 22 -37.09 10.91 8.89
C SER A 22 -36.49 11.69 7.71
N TYR A 23 -36.42 13.01 7.84
CA TYR A 23 -35.60 13.81 6.94
C TYR A 23 -34.18 13.30 7.05
N ILE A 24 -33.73 12.58 6.02
CA ILE A 24 -32.32 12.26 5.84
C ILE A 24 -31.66 13.59 5.52
N ASN A 25 -31.26 14.32 6.55
CA ASN A 25 -30.46 15.52 6.38
C ASN A 25 -29.15 15.11 5.73
N SER A 26 -28.92 15.57 4.50
CA SER A 26 -27.64 15.39 3.81
C SER A 26 -26.52 15.89 4.72
N PRO A 27 -25.37 15.20 4.79
CA PRO A 27 -24.25 15.64 5.59
C PRO A 27 -23.85 17.07 5.24
N PRO A 28 -23.56 17.95 6.21
CA PRO A 28 -23.11 19.31 5.94
C PRO A 28 -21.79 19.27 5.15
N VAL A 29 -21.66 20.19 4.18
CA VAL A 29 -20.51 20.29 3.28
C VAL A 29 -19.66 21.49 3.66
N PHE A 30 -18.41 21.23 3.96
CA PHE A 30 -17.38 22.21 4.27
C PHE A 30 -16.48 22.38 3.03
N ASN A 31 -16.91 23.27 2.14
CA ASN A 31 -16.20 23.56 0.89
C ASN A 31 -15.04 24.50 1.17
N VAL A 32 -13.82 24.12 0.77
CA VAL A 32 -12.60 24.91 1.01
C VAL A 32 -12.67 26.33 0.45
N LEU A 33 -13.42 26.56 -0.63
CA LEU A 33 -13.65 27.89 -1.19
C LEU A 33 -14.40 28.81 -0.20
N SER A 34 -15.33 28.26 0.58
CA SER A 34 -16.06 29.01 1.61
C SER A 34 -15.18 29.46 2.77
N TYR A 35 -13.95 28.91 2.87
CA TYR A 35 -12.94 29.24 3.88
C TYR A 35 -11.77 30.06 3.31
N GLY A 36 -11.93 30.55 2.08
CA GLY A 36 -10.97 31.46 1.46
C GLY A 36 -9.93 30.81 0.56
N ALA A 37 -10.09 29.54 0.18
CA ALA A 37 -9.23 28.93 -0.83
C ALA A 37 -9.45 29.60 -2.20
N VAL A 38 -8.38 29.83 -2.94
CA VAL A 38 -8.40 30.43 -4.28
C VAL A 38 -8.50 29.36 -5.37
N GLY A 39 -7.71 28.30 -5.26
CA GLY A 39 -7.74 27.18 -6.18
C GLY A 39 -7.21 27.48 -7.59
N ASP A 40 -6.25 28.38 -7.72
CA ASP A 40 -5.61 28.78 -8.99
C ASP A 40 -4.33 27.98 -9.31
N GLY A 41 -3.90 27.09 -8.39
CA GLY A 41 -2.69 26.29 -8.51
C GLY A 41 -1.39 27.00 -8.16
N VAL A 42 -1.47 28.27 -7.73
CA VAL A 42 -0.33 29.13 -7.39
C VAL A 42 -0.44 29.69 -5.98
N SER A 43 -1.62 30.20 -5.61
CA SER A 43 -1.90 30.74 -4.28
C SER A 43 -1.81 29.64 -3.21
N ASP A 44 -1.32 30.01 -2.02
CA ASP A 44 -1.24 29.08 -0.89
C ASP A 44 -2.61 28.95 -0.21
N ASP A 45 -3.27 27.84 -0.47
CA ASP A 45 -4.60 27.52 0.08
C ASP A 45 -4.55 26.84 1.45
N THR A 46 -3.36 26.65 2.03
CA THR A 46 -3.13 25.84 3.24
C THR A 46 -3.99 26.28 4.41
N GLN A 47 -4.11 27.59 4.65
CA GLN A 47 -4.87 28.09 5.80
C GLN A 47 -6.39 27.83 5.62
N ALA A 48 -6.90 27.98 4.40
CA ALA A 48 -8.30 27.68 4.08
C ALA A 48 -8.62 26.20 4.33
N PHE A 49 -7.70 25.31 3.92
CA PHE A 49 -7.83 23.86 4.17
C PHE A 49 -7.82 23.53 5.67
N LYS A 50 -6.93 24.13 6.46
CA LYS A 50 -6.89 23.92 7.92
C LYS A 50 -8.18 24.40 8.58
N THR A 51 -8.64 25.58 8.24
CA THR A 51 -9.88 26.14 8.83
C THR A 51 -11.12 25.32 8.45
N ALA A 52 -11.22 24.90 7.18
CA ALA A 52 -12.29 24.01 6.73
C ALA A 52 -12.23 22.63 7.42
N TRP A 53 -11.03 22.09 7.62
CA TRP A 53 -10.82 20.83 8.35
C TRP A 53 -11.29 20.93 9.80
N ASP A 54 -10.86 21.97 10.51
CA ASP A 54 -11.24 22.18 11.91
C ASP A 54 -12.76 22.30 12.06
N ALA A 55 -13.39 23.05 11.16
CA ALA A 55 -14.85 23.18 11.14
C ALA A 55 -15.56 21.84 10.86
N ALA A 56 -15.12 21.10 9.86
CA ALA A 56 -15.70 19.81 9.50
C ALA A 56 -15.47 18.75 10.60
N CYS A 57 -14.26 18.66 11.13
CA CYS A 57 -13.87 17.68 12.16
C CYS A 57 -14.57 17.94 13.50
N GLN A 58 -14.85 19.19 13.85
CA GLN A 58 -15.52 19.56 15.10
C GLN A 58 -17.06 19.67 14.99
N ALA A 59 -17.63 19.53 13.80
CA ALA A 59 -19.09 19.59 13.61
C ALA A 59 -19.79 18.47 14.42
N ASP A 60 -20.81 18.86 15.16
CA ASP A 60 -21.62 17.95 16.00
C ASP A 60 -22.74 17.31 15.15
N VAL A 61 -22.33 16.38 14.28
CA VAL A 61 -23.17 15.68 13.31
C VAL A 61 -22.72 14.23 13.16
N LEU A 62 -23.54 13.36 12.61
CA LEU A 62 -23.16 11.96 12.37
C LEU A 62 -22.06 11.82 11.31
N SER A 63 -22.15 12.65 10.27
CA SER A 63 -21.13 12.69 9.21
C SER A 63 -21.04 14.09 8.61
N ALA A 64 -19.84 14.45 8.13
CA ALA A 64 -19.54 15.72 7.48
C ALA A 64 -18.72 15.49 6.21
N VAL A 65 -18.88 16.37 5.22
CA VAL A 65 -18.11 16.34 3.98
C VAL A 65 -17.15 17.52 3.94
N PHE A 66 -15.84 17.21 3.93
CA PHE A 66 -14.80 18.18 3.58
C PHE A 66 -14.64 18.15 2.06
N LEU A 67 -14.98 19.23 1.37
CA LEU A 67 -15.04 19.25 -0.09
C LEU A 67 -13.91 20.07 -0.71
N VAL A 68 -13.13 19.39 -1.58
CA VAL A 68 -12.20 20.01 -2.54
C VAL A 68 -12.90 20.02 -3.91
N PRO A 69 -13.52 21.14 -4.33
CA PRO A 69 -14.45 21.17 -5.46
C PRO A 69 -13.72 21.02 -6.80
N ARG A 70 -14.45 20.51 -7.81
CA ARG A 70 -13.97 20.36 -9.19
C ARG A 70 -13.66 21.68 -9.87
N HIS A 71 -12.86 21.63 -10.92
CA HIS A 71 -12.41 22.76 -11.74
C HIS A 71 -11.45 23.73 -11.06
N TYR A 72 -10.93 23.39 -9.89
CA TYR A 72 -9.93 24.14 -9.15
C TYR A 72 -8.67 23.33 -8.93
N ASN A 73 -7.54 24.03 -8.81
CA ASN A 73 -6.22 23.46 -8.52
C ASN A 73 -5.71 24.10 -7.22
N PHE A 74 -5.67 23.33 -6.15
CA PHE A 74 -5.30 23.86 -4.84
C PHE A 74 -3.84 23.52 -4.51
N MET A 75 -3.04 24.56 -4.26
CA MET A 75 -1.68 24.39 -3.76
C MET A 75 -1.71 24.43 -2.22
N VAL A 76 -1.36 23.29 -1.61
CA VAL A 76 -1.36 23.11 -0.16
C VAL A 76 0.05 22.73 0.30
N GLN A 77 0.59 23.47 1.24
CA GLN A 77 1.89 23.17 1.86
C GLN A 77 1.80 21.94 2.78
N SER A 78 2.95 21.51 3.33
CA SER A 78 2.99 20.43 4.31
C SER A 78 2.00 20.69 5.44
N THR A 79 1.03 19.77 5.61
CA THR A 79 -0.10 19.97 6.52
C THR A 79 -0.43 18.69 7.27
N ILE A 80 -0.74 18.85 8.56
CA ILE A 80 -1.24 17.80 9.42
C ILE A 80 -2.73 18.06 9.69
N PHE A 81 -3.55 17.12 9.28
CA PHE A 81 -4.97 17.04 9.62
C PHE A 81 -5.13 16.13 10.84
N THR A 82 -5.45 16.75 11.97
CA THR A 82 -5.44 16.05 13.25
C THR A 82 -6.86 15.70 13.71
N GLY A 83 -7.06 14.47 14.18
CA GLY A 83 -8.23 14.02 14.92
C GLY A 83 -7.99 14.02 16.45
N PRO A 84 -8.91 13.47 17.23
CA PRO A 84 -10.12 12.79 16.77
C PRO A 84 -11.19 13.78 16.27
N CYS A 85 -11.91 13.38 15.23
CA CYS A 85 -13.07 14.12 14.78
C CYS A 85 -14.34 13.67 15.54
N LYS A 86 -15.31 14.58 15.71
CA LYS A 86 -16.57 14.28 16.38
C LYS A 86 -17.54 13.44 15.53
N ASN A 87 -17.26 13.35 14.24
CA ASN A 87 -18.13 12.72 13.26
C ASN A 87 -17.35 11.80 12.33
N ARG A 88 -18.06 11.06 11.45
CA ARG A 88 -17.45 10.35 10.31
C ARG A 88 -17.20 11.36 9.20
N LEU A 89 -15.95 11.53 8.83
CA LEU A 89 -15.54 12.52 7.86
C LEU A 89 -15.38 11.94 6.46
N VAL A 90 -15.97 12.58 5.47
CA VAL A 90 -15.71 12.30 4.05
C VAL A 90 -14.81 13.40 3.50
N PHE A 91 -13.57 13.07 3.19
CA PHE A 91 -12.63 13.94 2.50
C PHE A 91 -12.83 13.77 1.00
N GLN A 92 -13.66 14.60 0.41
CA GLN A 92 -14.12 14.51 -0.98
C GLN A 92 -13.23 15.36 -1.89
N ILE A 93 -12.44 14.71 -2.75
CA ILE A 93 -11.54 15.36 -3.70
C ILE A 93 -12.14 15.26 -5.10
N GLU A 94 -12.68 16.37 -5.60
CA GLU A 94 -13.20 16.49 -6.96
C GLU A 94 -12.28 17.31 -7.87
N GLY A 95 -11.53 18.25 -7.29
CA GLY A 95 -10.53 19.07 -7.96
C GLY A 95 -9.14 18.46 -7.92
N SER A 96 -8.13 19.32 -8.06
CA SER A 96 -6.73 18.92 -8.01
C SER A 96 -6.04 19.41 -6.74
N LEU A 97 -5.26 18.55 -6.08
CA LEU A 97 -4.38 18.91 -4.98
C LEU A 97 -2.92 18.80 -5.41
N MET A 98 -2.10 19.75 -5.00
CA MET A 98 -0.66 19.76 -5.29
C MET A 98 0.15 20.45 -4.19
N PRO A 99 1.40 20.04 -3.94
CA PRO A 99 2.32 20.76 -3.05
C PRO A 99 3.01 21.92 -3.79
N PRO A 100 3.81 22.73 -3.10
CA PRO A 100 4.80 23.62 -3.72
C PRO A 100 5.70 22.87 -4.69
N ASP A 101 6.15 23.52 -5.76
CA ASP A 101 6.87 22.90 -6.87
C ASP A 101 8.36 22.67 -6.54
N GLY A 102 8.64 21.54 -5.94
CA GLY A 102 10.00 21.05 -5.66
C GLY A 102 10.61 21.57 -4.35
N PRO A 103 11.83 21.12 -4.02
CA PRO A 103 12.47 21.36 -2.73
C PRO A 103 12.79 22.84 -2.45
N ASP A 104 13.03 23.63 -3.48
CA ASP A 104 13.37 25.06 -3.34
C ASP A 104 12.16 25.93 -3.00
N SER A 105 10.97 25.50 -3.47
CA SER A 105 9.69 26.15 -3.15
C SER A 105 9.09 25.67 -1.84
N TRP A 106 9.69 24.65 -1.20
CA TRP A 106 9.21 24.12 0.06
C TRP A 106 9.65 25.00 1.23
N PRO A 107 8.73 25.50 2.05
CA PRO A 107 9.09 26.39 3.15
C PRO A 107 10.05 25.73 4.14
N LYS A 108 11.11 26.46 4.53
CA LYS A 108 12.15 25.95 5.44
C LYS A 108 11.66 25.56 6.83
N ILE A 109 10.52 26.14 7.25
CA ILE A 109 9.90 25.86 8.55
C ILE A 109 9.15 24.52 8.59
N TYR A 110 8.85 23.95 7.44
CA TYR A 110 8.15 22.67 7.34
C TYR A 110 9.12 21.52 7.10
N SER A 111 8.77 20.35 7.66
CA SER A 111 9.49 19.13 7.34
C SER A 111 9.36 18.83 5.85
N LYS A 112 10.51 18.55 5.20
CA LYS A 112 10.52 18.10 3.80
C LYS A 112 10.14 16.62 3.63
N ARG A 113 9.90 15.89 4.72
CA ARG A 113 9.65 14.45 4.67
C ARG A 113 8.21 14.06 4.42
N GLN A 114 7.28 14.98 4.52
CA GLN A 114 5.85 14.68 4.46
C GLN A 114 5.07 15.85 3.87
N TRP A 115 4.08 15.53 3.05
CA TRP A 115 3.19 16.54 2.52
C TRP A 115 1.86 16.59 3.30
N LEU A 116 0.95 15.62 3.11
CA LEU A 116 -0.32 15.58 3.83
C LEU A 116 -0.32 14.43 4.85
N ILE A 117 -0.54 14.76 6.11
CA ILE A 117 -0.62 13.77 7.19
C ILE A 117 -2.02 13.79 7.77
N PHE A 118 -2.63 12.61 7.88
CA PHE A 118 -3.88 12.37 8.61
C PHE A 118 -3.51 11.64 9.92
N TYR A 119 -3.62 12.35 11.03
CA TYR A 119 -3.12 11.88 12.33
C TYR A 119 -4.26 11.65 13.32
N ARG A 120 -4.31 10.46 13.91
CA ARG A 120 -5.32 10.05 14.91
C ARG A 120 -6.76 10.19 14.39
N ILE A 121 -6.99 9.78 13.15
CA ILE A 121 -8.32 9.79 12.55
C ILE A 121 -8.99 8.45 12.81
N ASN A 122 -10.25 8.48 13.23
CA ASN A 122 -11.07 7.28 13.38
C ASN A 122 -12.38 7.48 12.58
N GLY A 123 -12.56 6.68 11.53
CA GLY A 123 -13.75 6.73 10.70
C GLY A 123 -13.71 7.83 9.65
N MET A 124 -12.82 7.72 8.65
CA MET A 124 -12.75 8.65 7.51
C MET A 124 -12.82 7.91 6.18
N SER A 125 -13.52 8.51 5.22
CA SER A 125 -13.46 8.13 3.82
C SER A 125 -12.76 9.23 3.01
N MET A 126 -11.65 8.89 2.34
CA MET A 126 -10.99 9.75 1.35
C MET A 126 -11.38 9.26 -0.04
N GLN A 127 -12.08 10.08 -0.81
CA GLN A 127 -12.66 9.66 -2.06
C GLN A 127 -12.84 10.80 -3.06
N GLY A 128 -13.26 10.46 -4.29
CA GLY A 128 -13.62 11.43 -5.33
C GLY A 128 -12.98 11.15 -6.67
N GLY A 129 -13.33 11.90 -7.69
CA GLY A 129 -12.83 11.78 -9.06
C GLY A 129 -11.63 12.68 -9.40
N GLY A 130 -11.16 13.45 -8.42
CA GLY A 130 -10.09 14.44 -8.60
C GLY A 130 -8.69 13.82 -8.70
N VAL A 131 -7.70 14.69 -8.75
CA VAL A 131 -6.30 14.32 -8.94
C VAL A 131 -5.44 14.85 -7.80
N ILE A 132 -4.56 14.01 -7.29
CA ILE A 132 -3.50 14.38 -6.36
C ILE A 132 -2.19 14.31 -7.14
N ASP A 133 -1.53 15.45 -7.35
CA ASP A 133 -0.26 15.54 -8.05
C ASP A 133 0.87 15.90 -7.08
N GLY A 134 1.75 14.96 -6.82
CA GLY A 134 2.84 15.15 -5.85
C GLY A 134 3.97 16.06 -6.34
N ARG A 135 4.01 16.46 -7.64
CA ARG A 135 5.07 17.29 -8.24
C ARG A 135 6.48 16.80 -7.90
N GLY A 136 6.69 15.47 -8.04
CA GLY A 136 7.90 14.78 -7.58
C GLY A 136 9.12 14.97 -8.47
N GLU A 137 8.97 15.50 -9.68
CA GLU A 137 10.00 15.52 -10.73
C GLU A 137 11.31 16.16 -10.23
N LYS A 138 11.24 17.27 -9.51
CA LYS A 138 12.42 17.98 -8.95
C LYS A 138 12.99 17.32 -7.69
N TRP A 139 12.26 16.38 -7.11
CA TRP A 139 12.71 15.63 -5.93
C TRP A 139 13.47 14.35 -6.27
N TRP A 140 13.24 13.78 -7.45
CA TRP A 140 13.82 12.48 -7.82
C TRP A 140 15.33 12.53 -8.03
N ASP A 141 15.91 13.70 -8.20
CA ASP A 141 17.37 13.91 -8.18
C ASP A 141 17.96 13.86 -6.74
N LEU A 142 17.09 13.87 -5.72
CA LEU A 142 17.43 13.82 -4.29
C LEU A 142 16.82 12.56 -3.62
N PRO A 143 17.11 11.34 -4.10
CA PRO A 143 16.43 10.13 -3.66
C PRO A 143 16.75 9.79 -2.20
N CYS A 144 15.80 9.15 -1.53
CA CYS A 144 15.93 8.69 -0.15
C CYS A 144 16.90 7.52 0.04
N LYS A 145 17.19 6.77 -1.02
CA LYS A 145 18.17 5.68 -1.02
C LYS A 145 19.40 6.11 -1.77
N PRO A 146 20.61 5.68 -1.33
CA PRO A 146 21.79 5.82 -2.14
C PRO A 146 21.51 5.22 -3.52
N HIS A 147 21.56 6.01 -4.56
CA HIS A 147 21.46 5.48 -5.91
C HIS A 147 22.76 5.78 -6.68
N LYS A 148 23.02 4.95 -7.67
CA LYS A 148 24.16 5.18 -8.57
C LYS A 148 23.81 6.38 -9.44
N GLY A 149 24.38 7.55 -9.13
CA GLY A 149 24.40 8.67 -10.04
C GLY A 149 25.08 8.29 -11.36
N ILE A 150 24.86 9.08 -12.39
CA ILE A 150 25.41 8.90 -13.75
C ILE A 150 26.94 8.63 -13.70
N ASN A 151 27.65 9.13 -12.69
CA ASN A 151 29.10 8.96 -12.51
C ASN A 151 29.47 7.88 -11.45
N GLY A 152 28.57 7.01 -11.05
CA GLY A 152 28.84 5.95 -10.07
C GLY A 152 29.09 6.45 -8.63
N THR A 153 28.93 7.73 -8.37
CA THR A 153 28.99 8.31 -7.02
C THR A 153 27.65 8.11 -6.33
N THR A 154 27.69 7.65 -5.08
CA THR A 154 26.50 7.52 -4.24
C THR A 154 26.46 8.75 -3.35
N PRO A 155 25.58 9.74 -3.59
CA PRO A 155 25.42 10.83 -2.65
C PRO A 155 24.88 10.29 -1.32
N PRO A 156 25.55 10.51 -0.19
CA PRO A 156 24.93 10.31 1.10
C PRO A 156 23.96 11.45 1.34
N GLY A 157 22.72 11.15 1.61
CA GLY A 157 21.78 12.21 1.99
C GLY A 157 20.71 11.67 2.93
N PRO A 158 20.23 12.47 3.89
CA PRO A 158 18.98 12.18 4.54
C PRO A 158 17.87 12.15 3.49
N CYS A 159 16.93 11.23 3.66
CA CYS A 159 15.72 11.21 2.86
C CYS A 159 14.88 12.45 3.18
N ASP A 160 14.97 13.46 2.37
CA ASP A 160 14.20 14.70 2.52
C ASP A 160 13.04 14.82 1.54
N SER A 161 12.81 13.79 0.70
CA SER A 161 11.67 13.78 -0.21
C SER A 161 10.38 13.43 0.52
N PRO A 162 9.28 14.21 0.32
CA PRO A 162 8.06 14.00 1.08
C PRO A 162 7.26 12.78 0.61
N VAL A 163 6.74 12.04 1.55
CA VAL A 163 5.59 11.14 1.35
C VAL A 163 4.38 12.00 0.98
N ALA A 164 3.66 11.65 -0.08
CA ALA A 164 2.53 12.47 -0.51
C ALA A 164 1.38 12.43 0.52
N ILE A 165 0.88 11.25 0.85
CA ILE A 165 -0.23 11.09 1.83
C ILE A 165 0.17 10.05 2.88
N ARG A 166 0.15 10.45 4.13
CA ARG A 166 0.39 9.56 5.27
C ARG A 166 -0.79 9.52 6.20
N PHE A 167 -1.30 8.33 6.48
CA PHE A 167 -2.17 8.06 7.61
C PHE A 167 -1.32 7.53 8.76
N PHE A 168 -1.47 8.14 9.92
CA PHE A 168 -0.66 7.80 11.09
C PHE A 168 -1.53 7.68 12.35
N TRP A 169 -1.42 6.53 13.03
CA TRP A 169 -2.22 6.18 14.21
C TRP A 169 -3.74 6.35 13.96
N SER A 170 -4.19 5.85 12.84
CA SER A 170 -5.57 6.06 12.37
C SER A 170 -6.28 4.72 12.10
N SER A 171 -7.60 4.74 12.13
CA SER A 171 -8.40 3.52 12.02
C SER A 171 -9.73 3.74 11.29
N ASN A 172 -10.37 2.63 10.89
CA ASN A 172 -11.64 2.65 10.17
C ASN A 172 -11.58 3.58 8.94
N LEU A 173 -10.54 3.36 8.12
CA LEU A 173 -10.26 4.21 6.96
C LEU A 173 -10.75 3.56 5.67
N THR A 174 -11.32 4.37 4.78
CA THR A 174 -11.58 4.00 3.40
C THR A 174 -10.91 4.99 2.46
N VAL A 175 -10.10 4.50 1.51
CA VAL A 175 -9.49 5.34 0.46
C VAL A 175 -9.90 4.76 -0.88
N GLN A 176 -10.69 5.50 -1.67
CA GLN A 176 -11.28 4.93 -2.88
C GLN A 176 -11.45 5.91 -4.04
N GLY A 177 -11.35 5.39 -5.27
CA GLY A 177 -11.71 6.10 -6.50
C GLY A 177 -10.78 7.25 -6.87
N LEU A 178 -9.62 7.39 -6.25
CA LEU A 178 -8.70 8.51 -6.41
C LEU A 178 -7.64 8.25 -7.50
N LYS A 179 -7.20 9.34 -8.10
CA LYS A 179 -6.02 9.35 -8.97
C LYS A 179 -4.90 10.10 -8.28
N ILE A 180 -3.75 9.44 -8.09
CA ILE A 180 -2.56 10.09 -7.54
C ILE A 180 -1.38 9.84 -8.45
N LYS A 181 -0.56 10.88 -8.66
CA LYS A 181 0.61 10.80 -9.55
C LYS A 181 1.80 11.55 -8.99
N ASN A 182 2.97 11.17 -9.50
CA ASN A 182 4.23 11.90 -9.34
C ASN A 182 4.55 12.26 -7.88
N SER A 183 4.37 11.30 -6.97
CA SER A 183 4.81 11.52 -5.58
C SER A 183 6.33 11.69 -5.53
N PRO A 184 6.86 12.59 -4.71
CA PRO A 184 8.31 12.69 -4.49
C PRO A 184 8.93 11.44 -3.85
N GLN A 185 8.15 10.71 -3.05
CA GLN A 185 8.47 9.43 -2.43
C GLN A 185 7.23 8.53 -2.49
N PHE A 186 6.84 7.87 -1.40
CA PHE A 186 5.62 7.03 -1.36
C PHE A 186 4.38 7.85 -1.70
N HIS A 187 3.47 7.27 -2.48
CA HIS A 187 2.18 7.90 -2.76
C HIS A 187 1.27 7.84 -1.53
N PHE A 188 1.07 6.63 -0.99
CA PHE A 188 0.34 6.42 0.25
C PHE A 188 1.21 5.67 1.27
N ARG A 189 1.20 6.14 2.50
CA ARG A 189 1.79 5.43 3.64
C ARG A 189 0.78 5.29 4.76
N PHE A 190 0.55 4.06 5.17
CA PHE A 190 -0.25 3.71 6.34
C PHE A 190 0.70 3.19 7.43
N ASP A 191 0.76 3.90 8.54
CA ASP A 191 1.69 3.63 9.63
C ASP A 191 0.94 3.62 10.95
N SER A 192 0.99 2.50 11.66
CA SER A 192 0.24 2.25 12.89
C SER A 192 -1.29 2.44 12.70
N CYS A 193 -1.80 1.91 11.58
CA CYS A 193 -3.21 1.96 11.22
C CYS A 193 -3.88 0.59 11.35
N HIS A 194 -5.19 0.58 11.57
CA HIS A 194 -5.97 -0.66 11.57
C HIS A 194 -7.34 -0.45 10.92
N ASP A 195 -7.91 -1.54 10.38
CA ASP A 195 -9.15 -1.54 9.62
C ASP A 195 -9.13 -0.50 8.48
N VAL A 196 -8.28 -0.79 7.49
CA VAL A 196 -8.06 0.07 6.33
C VAL A 196 -8.56 -0.62 5.07
N ARG A 197 -9.42 0.05 4.33
CA ARG A 197 -9.88 -0.36 3.01
C ARG A 197 -9.38 0.60 1.94
N ILE A 198 -8.66 0.07 0.97
CA ILE A 198 -8.16 0.81 -0.20
C ILE A 198 -8.78 0.16 -1.44
N ASP A 199 -9.43 0.95 -2.29
CA ASP A 199 -10.18 0.39 -3.41
C ASP A 199 -10.15 1.32 -4.64
N SER A 200 -10.00 0.74 -5.82
CA SER A 200 -10.15 1.46 -7.09
C SER A 200 -9.25 2.69 -7.22
N LEU A 201 -7.98 2.57 -6.79
CA LEU A 201 -7.00 3.64 -6.97
C LEU A 201 -6.30 3.54 -8.32
N TYR A 202 -5.97 4.69 -8.88
CA TYR A 202 -5.07 4.83 -10.01
C TYR A 202 -3.82 5.60 -9.59
N ILE A 203 -2.70 4.88 -9.45
CA ILE A 203 -1.41 5.45 -9.00
C ILE A 203 -0.43 5.42 -10.15
N LYS A 204 0.20 6.58 -10.45
CA LYS A 204 1.14 6.67 -11.58
C LYS A 204 2.33 7.57 -11.29
N SER A 205 3.52 7.05 -11.54
CA SER A 205 4.78 7.81 -11.66
C SER A 205 5.65 7.17 -12.76
N PRO A 206 6.65 7.86 -13.29
CA PRO A 206 7.59 7.26 -14.26
C PRO A 206 8.31 6.04 -13.68
N ALA A 207 8.61 5.04 -14.51
CA ALA A 207 9.32 3.82 -14.10
C ALA A 207 10.72 4.08 -13.50
N GLY A 208 11.35 5.20 -13.81
CA GLY A 208 12.66 5.60 -13.25
C GLY A 208 12.60 6.48 -12.02
N SER A 209 11.40 6.80 -11.50
CA SER A 209 11.25 7.66 -10.32
C SER A 209 11.62 6.88 -9.03
N PRO A 210 12.60 7.33 -8.25
CA PRO A 210 13.08 6.56 -7.09
C PRO A 210 12.11 6.64 -5.91
N ASN A 211 11.94 5.52 -5.22
CA ASN A 211 11.16 5.40 -3.97
C ASN A 211 9.68 5.83 -4.09
N THR A 212 9.13 5.76 -5.28
CA THR A 212 7.74 6.13 -5.53
C THR A 212 6.79 4.96 -5.31
N ASP A 213 6.95 4.23 -4.20
CA ASP A 213 6.06 3.13 -3.84
C ASP A 213 4.59 3.59 -3.91
N GLY A 214 3.73 2.71 -4.43
CA GLY A 214 2.31 3.03 -4.56
C GLY A 214 1.63 3.09 -3.19
N ILE A 215 1.66 1.99 -2.46
CA ILE A 215 1.05 1.86 -1.14
C ILE A 215 2.06 1.20 -0.20
N HIS A 216 2.50 1.93 0.81
CA HIS A 216 3.37 1.42 1.87
C HIS A 216 2.58 1.20 3.16
N ILE A 217 2.73 0.01 3.75
CA ILE A 217 2.05 -0.38 5.00
C ILE A 217 3.13 -0.72 6.02
N GLU A 218 3.04 -0.18 7.23
CA GLU A 218 3.97 -0.47 8.33
C GLU A 218 3.24 -0.43 9.67
N ASN A 219 3.55 -1.35 10.58
CA ASN A 219 2.89 -1.45 11.89
C ASN A 219 1.36 -1.45 11.81
N SER A 220 0.78 -2.00 10.75
CA SER A 220 -0.65 -1.88 10.44
C SER A 220 -1.29 -3.24 10.22
N ASN A 221 -2.57 -3.35 10.54
CA ASN A 221 -3.29 -4.62 10.44
C ASN A 221 -4.71 -4.45 9.89
N ASP A 222 -5.29 -5.56 9.46
CA ASP A 222 -6.62 -5.61 8.87
C ASP A 222 -6.74 -4.66 7.67
N VAL A 223 -5.74 -4.73 6.77
CA VAL A 223 -5.64 -3.86 5.58
C VAL A 223 -6.10 -4.61 4.33
N LYS A 224 -7.02 -4.02 3.58
CA LYS A 224 -7.56 -4.55 2.33
C LYS A 224 -7.23 -3.61 1.18
N ILE A 225 -6.57 -4.12 0.13
CA ILE A 225 -6.19 -3.35 -1.06
C ILE A 225 -6.75 -4.03 -2.29
N TYR A 226 -7.72 -3.39 -2.94
CA TYR A 226 -8.47 -3.99 -4.01
C TYR A 226 -8.53 -3.15 -5.29
N ASN A 227 -8.73 -3.81 -6.43
CA ASN A 227 -9.16 -3.22 -7.70
C ASN A 227 -8.34 -2.00 -8.16
N SER A 228 -7.05 -2.00 -7.93
CA SER A 228 -6.21 -0.82 -8.15
C SER A 228 -5.20 -1.03 -9.28
N VAL A 229 -4.88 0.05 -9.97
CA VAL A 229 -3.87 0.09 -11.03
C VAL A 229 -2.70 0.95 -10.55
N ILE A 230 -1.52 0.35 -10.48
CA ILE A 230 -0.32 0.98 -9.92
C ILE A 230 0.83 0.83 -10.91
N ALA A 231 1.38 1.95 -11.36
CA ALA A 231 2.55 2.02 -12.24
C ALA A 231 3.50 3.10 -11.70
N ASN A 232 4.69 2.71 -11.28
CA ASN A 232 5.61 3.62 -10.59
C ASN A 232 7.07 3.19 -10.76
N GLY A 233 7.99 3.83 -10.06
CA GLY A 233 9.42 3.53 -10.14
C GLY A 233 9.96 2.73 -8.94
N ASP A 234 9.10 2.24 -8.03
CA ASP A 234 9.48 1.34 -6.93
C ASP A 234 8.36 0.29 -6.71
N ASP A 235 8.16 -0.21 -5.51
CA ASP A 235 7.15 -1.24 -5.23
C ASP A 235 5.71 -0.74 -5.48
N CYS A 236 4.86 -1.54 -6.11
CA CYS A 236 3.42 -1.22 -6.18
C CYS A 236 2.80 -1.21 -4.79
N VAL A 237 3.09 -2.26 -4.02
CA VAL A 237 2.73 -2.37 -2.61
C VAL A 237 3.96 -2.84 -1.85
N SER A 238 4.29 -2.19 -0.76
CA SER A 238 5.37 -2.59 0.15
C SER A 238 4.83 -2.77 1.57
N ILE A 239 5.12 -3.93 2.18
CA ILE A 239 4.62 -4.32 3.51
C ILE A 239 5.80 -4.37 4.48
N GLY A 240 5.85 -3.42 5.40
CA GLY A 240 6.88 -3.28 6.42
C GLY A 240 6.59 -4.10 7.69
N ALA A 241 7.53 -4.00 8.63
CA ALA A 241 7.46 -4.68 9.91
C ALA A 241 6.20 -4.33 10.71
N GLY A 242 5.76 -5.24 11.58
CA GLY A 242 4.59 -5.07 12.43
C GLY A 242 3.25 -5.18 11.71
N SER A 243 3.25 -5.60 10.45
CA SER A 243 2.01 -5.69 9.65
C SER A 243 1.48 -7.12 9.58
N TYR A 244 0.17 -7.28 9.73
CA TYR A 244 -0.49 -8.58 9.63
C TYR A 244 -1.95 -8.45 9.17
N ASN A 245 -2.57 -9.56 8.72
CA ASN A 245 -3.91 -9.58 8.15
C ASN A 245 -4.04 -8.59 6.97
N VAL A 246 -3.17 -8.72 5.97
CA VAL A 246 -3.21 -7.89 4.76
C VAL A 246 -3.73 -8.72 3.59
N ASP A 247 -4.79 -8.22 2.96
CA ASP A 247 -5.45 -8.88 1.82
C ASP A 247 -5.38 -7.96 0.58
N ILE A 248 -4.71 -8.45 -0.47
CA ILE A 248 -4.44 -7.70 -1.71
C ILE A 248 -5.07 -8.48 -2.86
N ARG A 249 -6.02 -7.86 -3.60
CA ARG A 249 -6.72 -8.54 -4.71
C ARG A 249 -6.94 -7.64 -5.90
N ASN A 250 -6.89 -8.25 -7.08
CA ASN A 250 -7.19 -7.60 -8.35
C ASN A 250 -6.36 -6.33 -8.55
N ILE A 251 -5.04 -6.47 -8.43
CA ILE A 251 -4.08 -5.39 -8.66
C ILE A 251 -3.44 -5.56 -10.04
N THR A 252 -3.44 -4.49 -10.82
CA THR A 252 -2.56 -4.37 -11.99
C THR A 252 -1.33 -3.57 -11.57
N CYS A 253 -0.20 -4.24 -11.48
CA CYS A 253 1.07 -3.70 -11.00
C CYS A 253 2.08 -3.63 -12.13
N GLY A 254 2.55 -2.44 -12.45
CA GLY A 254 3.67 -2.27 -13.40
C GLY A 254 3.47 -1.24 -14.52
N PRO A 255 4.61 -0.68 -15.03
CA PRO A 255 5.99 -0.95 -14.59
C PRO A 255 6.24 -0.59 -13.12
N SER A 256 7.13 -1.36 -12.44
CA SER A 256 7.37 -1.19 -11.01
C SER A 256 8.51 -2.08 -10.49
N HIS A 257 8.67 -2.16 -9.16
CA HIS A 257 9.46 -3.20 -8.50
C HIS A 257 8.61 -4.38 -7.98
N GLY A 258 7.32 -4.48 -8.33
CA GLY A 258 6.43 -5.56 -7.94
C GLY A 258 5.72 -5.36 -6.60
N ILE A 259 5.26 -6.45 -5.99
CA ILE A 259 4.63 -6.48 -4.66
C ILE A 259 5.61 -7.09 -3.68
N SER A 260 5.98 -6.35 -2.63
CA SER A 260 7.08 -6.71 -1.74
C SER A 260 6.66 -6.77 -0.28
N ILE A 261 7.15 -7.79 0.43
CA ILE A 261 7.23 -7.84 1.89
C ILE A 261 8.64 -7.40 2.27
N GLY A 262 8.76 -6.30 3.00
CA GLY A 262 10.03 -5.72 3.42
C GLY A 262 10.44 -4.43 2.66
N SER A 263 11.69 -3.97 2.93
CA SER A 263 12.80 -4.73 3.53
C SER A 263 12.68 -4.81 5.06
N LEU A 264 12.90 -5.97 5.62
CA LEU A 264 12.74 -6.28 7.03
C LEU A 264 14.08 -6.50 7.74
N GLY A 265 14.16 -6.14 9.02
CA GLY A 265 15.33 -6.44 9.85
C GLY A 265 16.52 -5.51 9.65
N ILE A 266 16.33 -4.32 9.09
CA ILE A 266 17.41 -3.32 8.93
C ILE A 266 18.04 -2.98 10.28
N GLN A 267 19.38 -2.83 10.33
CA GLN A 267 20.12 -2.48 11.55
C GLN A 267 19.85 -3.43 12.72
N ASN A 268 19.76 -4.74 12.43
CA ASN A 268 19.48 -5.79 13.40
C ASN A 268 18.15 -5.59 14.13
N SER A 269 17.15 -5.01 13.46
CA SER A 269 15.84 -4.82 14.05
C SER A 269 15.00 -6.09 14.02
N ARG A 270 14.03 -6.15 14.94
CA ARG A 270 13.00 -7.18 14.93
C ARG A 270 11.92 -6.83 13.92
N ALA A 271 11.50 -7.80 13.12
CA ALA A 271 10.45 -7.63 12.14
C ALA A 271 9.48 -8.82 12.15
N CYS A 272 8.20 -8.53 12.37
CA CYS A 272 7.12 -9.50 12.37
C CYS A 272 6.14 -9.15 11.26
N VAL A 273 5.88 -10.11 10.36
CA VAL A 273 4.87 -9.98 9.30
C VAL A 273 4.15 -11.31 9.15
N SER A 274 2.82 -11.31 9.16
CA SER A 274 2.08 -12.56 9.06
C SER A 274 0.69 -12.40 8.45
N ASN A 275 0.16 -13.51 7.93
CA ASN A 275 -1.18 -13.58 7.34
C ASN A 275 -1.37 -12.54 6.22
N ILE A 276 -0.55 -12.68 5.18
CA ILE A 276 -0.58 -11.83 3.98
C ILE A 276 -1.12 -12.67 2.81
N THR A 277 -2.10 -12.14 2.12
CA THR A 277 -2.66 -12.77 0.93
C THR A 277 -2.60 -11.82 -0.25
N VAL A 278 -2.07 -12.29 -1.38
CA VAL A 278 -2.07 -11.57 -2.67
C VAL A 278 -2.71 -12.47 -3.70
N THR A 279 -3.85 -12.06 -4.27
CA THR A 279 -4.58 -12.88 -5.22
C THR A 279 -5.03 -12.12 -6.46
N ASP A 280 -5.33 -12.88 -7.53
CA ASP A 280 -6.03 -12.41 -8.73
C ASP A 280 -5.38 -11.17 -9.36
N SER A 281 -4.05 -11.13 -9.41
CA SER A 281 -3.31 -9.92 -9.77
C SER A 281 -2.45 -10.13 -11.01
N VAL A 282 -2.16 -9.04 -11.70
CA VAL A 282 -1.28 -9.01 -12.88
C VAL A 282 -0.07 -8.13 -12.55
N ILE A 283 1.14 -8.68 -12.72
CA ILE A 283 2.40 -7.93 -12.59
C ILE A 283 3.09 -7.90 -13.96
N LYS A 284 3.40 -6.71 -14.46
CA LYS A 284 3.92 -6.55 -15.81
C LYS A 284 5.07 -5.57 -15.91
N HIS A 285 6.06 -5.91 -16.76
CA HIS A 285 7.24 -5.07 -17.04
C HIS A 285 7.92 -4.55 -15.78
N SER A 286 7.99 -5.40 -14.76
CA SER A 286 8.49 -5.06 -13.43
C SER A 286 9.81 -5.75 -13.13
N ASP A 287 10.64 -5.13 -12.29
CA ASP A 287 11.90 -5.73 -11.86
C ASP A 287 11.68 -6.98 -11.00
N ASN A 288 10.62 -7.00 -10.20
CA ASN A 288 10.22 -8.18 -9.44
C ASN A 288 8.72 -8.43 -9.56
N GLY A 289 8.32 -9.66 -9.33
CA GLY A 289 6.93 -10.05 -9.19
C GLY A 289 6.49 -9.99 -7.73
N VAL A 290 6.45 -11.13 -7.06
CA VAL A 290 6.18 -11.25 -5.63
C VAL A 290 7.49 -11.48 -4.88
N ARG A 291 7.77 -10.60 -3.92
CA ARG A 291 9.10 -10.53 -3.29
C ARG A 291 9.03 -10.51 -1.77
N ILE A 292 9.94 -11.27 -1.14
CA ILE A 292 10.25 -11.13 0.29
C ILE A 292 11.72 -10.71 0.38
N LYS A 293 12.02 -9.58 1.03
CA LYS A 293 13.36 -9.03 1.17
C LYS A 293 13.68 -8.71 2.63
N THR A 294 14.79 -9.28 3.14
CA THR A 294 15.23 -9.05 4.51
C THR A 294 16.72 -8.73 4.56
N TRP A 295 17.12 -7.92 5.54
CA TRP A 295 18.51 -7.61 5.81
C TRP A 295 19.15 -8.73 6.62
N GLN A 296 20.41 -9.02 6.35
CA GLN A 296 21.24 -9.83 7.25
C GLN A 296 21.32 -9.15 8.62
N GLY A 297 21.36 -9.92 9.68
CA GLY A 297 21.39 -9.43 11.07
C GLY A 297 20.02 -9.14 11.67
N GLY A 298 18.97 -9.09 10.86
CA GLY A 298 17.60 -8.95 11.38
C GLY A 298 17.12 -10.19 12.15
N PHE A 299 16.01 -10.06 12.86
CA PHE A 299 15.35 -11.17 13.55
C PHE A 299 13.82 -10.98 13.55
N GLY A 300 13.07 -11.96 14.09
CA GLY A 300 11.62 -12.04 13.95
C GLY A 300 11.21 -13.00 12.83
N SER A 301 10.02 -12.85 12.27
CA SER A 301 9.53 -13.79 11.25
C SER A 301 8.59 -13.19 10.21
N VAL A 302 8.60 -13.84 9.03
CA VAL A 302 7.58 -13.72 7.99
C VAL A 302 6.90 -15.07 7.86
N SER A 303 5.58 -15.12 8.04
CA SER A 303 4.85 -16.40 7.99
C SER A 303 3.42 -16.25 7.49
N LYS A 304 2.81 -17.38 7.06
CA LYS A 304 1.44 -17.43 6.56
C LYS A 304 1.23 -16.44 5.39
N VAL A 305 2.09 -16.54 4.37
CA VAL A 305 2.00 -15.70 3.17
C VAL A 305 1.51 -16.56 2.01
N ARG A 306 0.48 -16.08 1.34
CA ARG A 306 -0.10 -16.73 0.17
C ARG A 306 -0.07 -15.81 -1.03
N PHE A 307 0.59 -16.26 -2.10
CA PHE A 307 0.52 -15.69 -3.43
C PHE A 307 -0.26 -16.65 -4.33
N ASP A 308 -1.39 -16.21 -4.88
CA ASP A 308 -2.29 -17.11 -5.60
C ASP A 308 -2.91 -16.42 -6.83
N ASN A 309 -2.99 -17.16 -7.93
CA ASN A 309 -3.57 -16.67 -9.17
C ASN A 309 -2.95 -15.35 -9.64
N ILE A 310 -1.62 -15.35 -9.87
CA ILE A 310 -0.89 -14.16 -10.29
C ILE A 310 -0.33 -14.38 -11.70
N HIS A 311 -0.67 -13.46 -12.60
CA HIS A 311 -0.14 -13.45 -13.95
C HIS A 311 1.07 -12.53 -14.06
N MET A 312 2.19 -13.08 -14.56
CA MET A 312 3.44 -12.38 -14.80
C MET A 312 3.59 -12.08 -16.29
N ASP A 313 3.80 -10.81 -16.63
CA ASP A 313 4.09 -10.39 -18.01
C ASP A 313 5.44 -9.70 -18.08
N THR A 314 6.43 -10.42 -18.60
CA THR A 314 7.81 -9.90 -18.80
C THR A 314 8.41 -9.35 -17.50
N VAL A 315 8.26 -10.12 -16.41
CA VAL A 315 8.79 -9.77 -15.08
C VAL A 315 10.20 -10.32 -14.92
N ARG A 316 11.15 -9.52 -14.40
CA ARG A 316 12.55 -9.94 -14.31
C ARG A 316 12.79 -11.01 -13.24
N ASN A 317 12.25 -10.86 -12.05
CA ASN A 317 12.33 -11.83 -10.95
C ASN A 317 10.89 -12.16 -10.48
N PRO A 318 10.15 -13.05 -11.16
CA PRO A 318 8.75 -13.34 -10.84
C PRO A 318 8.52 -13.77 -9.39
N ILE A 319 9.32 -14.72 -8.89
CA ILE A 319 9.26 -15.20 -7.51
C ILE A 319 10.64 -15.02 -6.89
N ILE A 320 10.72 -14.22 -5.82
CA ILE A 320 12.00 -13.95 -5.17
C ILE A 320 11.88 -13.88 -3.64
N ILE A 321 12.72 -14.65 -2.96
CA ILE A 321 13.09 -14.46 -1.55
C ILE A 321 14.56 -14.04 -1.53
N ASP A 322 14.86 -12.91 -0.88
CA ASP A 322 16.21 -12.36 -0.76
C ASP A 322 16.51 -11.97 0.69
N GLN A 323 17.20 -12.84 1.41
CA GLN A 323 17.68 -12.58 2.78
C GLN A 323 19.07 -11.93 2.84
N TYR A 324 19.63 -11.62 1.69
CA TYR A 324 20.89 -10.88 1.54
C TYR A 324 20.64 -9.44 1.04
N TYR A 325 19.43 -8.92 1.24
CA TYR A 325 19.08 -7.59 0.76
C TYR A 325 20.03 -6.54 1.28
N CYS A 326 20.55 -5.71 0.38
CA CYS A 326 21.58 -4.71 0.67
C CYS A 326 21.42 -3.50 -0.27
N ASN A 327 21.23 -2.31 0.29
CA ASN A 327 21.13 -1.06 -0.47
C ASN A 327 22.47 -0.30 -0.55
N SER A 328 23.53 -0.82 0.04
CA SER A 328 24.88 -0.21 0.02
C SER A 328 25.84 -0.98 -0.89
N LYS A 329 27.05 -0.44 -1.12
CA LYS A 329 28.08 -1.13 -1.91
C LYS A 329 28.56 -2.41 -1.24
N ALA A 330 28.49 -2.49 0.09
CA ALA A 330 28.83 -3.66 0.88
C ALA A 330 28.00 -3.66 2.17
N CYS A 331 27.37 -4.79 2.47
CA CYS A 331 26.75 -5.04 3.76
C CYS A 331 27.60 -6.04 4.54
N LEU A 332 27.59 -5.94 5.85
CA LEU A 332 28.29 -6.88 6.72
C LEU A 332 27.62 -8.24 6.63
N ASN A 333 28.42 -9.30 6.53
CA ASN A 333 27.92 -10.66 6.69
C ASN A 333 27.53 -10.87 8.15
N GLN A 334 26.30 -11.33 8.35
CA GLN A 334 25.75 -11.61 9.67
C GLN A 334 25.03 -12.96 9.67
N THR A 335 25.06 -13.63 10.80
CA THR A 335 24.51 -14.98 10.95
C THR A 335 23.03 -14.99 11.33
N SER A 336 22.50 -13.92 11.94
CA SER A 336 21.06 -13.82 12.20
C SER A 336 20.31 -13.36 10.95
N ALA A 337 19.07 -13.79 10.80
CA ALA A 337 18.17 -13.38 9.75
C ALA A 337 16.72 -13.48 10.23
N VAL A 338 15.82 -12.75 9.58
CA VAL A 338 14.38 -12.88 9.80
C VAL A 338 13.93 -14.27 9.32
N TYR A 339 13.25 -15.05 10.13
CA TYR A 339 12.70 -16.34 9.73
C TYR A 339 11.67 -16.18 8.61
N ILE A 340 11.76 -17.01 7.57
CA ILE A 340 10.78 -17.08 6.50
C ILE A 340 10.22 -18.50 6.48
N THR A 341 8.93 -18.63 6.79
CA THR A 341 8.28 -19.93 6.85
C THR A 341 6.80 -19.84 6.45
N ASP A 342 6.24 -20.95 5.99
CA ASP A 342 4.83 -21.04 5.60
C ASP A 342 4.48 -20.02 4.49
N ILE A 343 5.18 -20.15 3.37
CA ILE A 343 4.98 -19.31 2.18
C ILE A 343 4.47 -20.19 1.04
N SER A 344 3.34 -19.83 0.45
CA SER A 344 2.77 -20.57 -0.68
C SER A 344 2.69 -19.73 -1.96
N TYR A 345 3.09 -20.36 -3.06
CA TYR A 345 2.97 -19.84 -4.42
C TYR A 345 2.08 -20.80 -5.22
N THR A 346 0.86 -20.35 -5.55
CA THR A 346 -0.16 -21.15 -6.19
C THR A 346 -0.61 -20.47 -7.48
N ASN A 347 -0.72 -21.23 -8.57
CA ASN A 347 -1.19 -20.73 -9.87
C ASN A 347 -0.47 -19.42 -10.29
N ILE A 348 0.88 -19.48 -10.32
CA ILE A 348 1.70 -18.35 -10.79
C ILE A 348 2.12 -18.63 -12.22
N LYS A 349 1.59 -17.86 -13.17
CA LYS A 349 1.78 -18.15 -14.60
C LYS A 349 2.21 -16.93 -15.39
N GLY A 350 2.84 -17.16 -16.54
CA GLY A 350 3.15 -16.10 -17.49
C GLY A 350 4.59 -16.09 -17.98
N THR A 351 5.15 -14.90 -18.15
CA THR A 351 6.46 -14.73 -18.78
C THR A 351 7.45 -13.98 -17.91
N TYR A 352 8.75 -14.32 -18.07
CA TYR A 352 9.83 -13.65 -17.35
C TYR A 352 10.89 -13.08 -18.32
N ASP A 353 11.57 -12.01 -17.86
CA ASP A 353 12.74 -11.44 -18.54
C ASP A 353 13.96 -12.36 -18.31
N VAL A 354 14.57 -12.81 -19.40
CA VAL A 354 15.67 -13.78 -19.40
C VAL A 354 16.99 -13.29 -18.77
N ARG A 355 17.04 -12.10 -18.24
CA ARG A 355 18.20 -11.55 -17.52
C ARG A 355 18.38 -12.13 -16.12
N SER A 356 17.37 -12.82 -15.60
CA SER A 356 17.37 -13.36 -14.22
C SER A 356 16.58 -14.67 -14.16
N PRO A 357 16.91 -15.60 -13.23
CA PRO A 357 16.09 -16.78 -12.96
C PRO A 357 14.65 -16.42 -12.58
N PRO A 358 13.64 -17.16 -13.08
CA PRO A 358 12.24 -16.89 -12.76
C PRO A 358 11.85 -17.19 -11.30
N VAL A 359 12.59 -18.09 -10.65
CA VAL A 359 12.44 -18.42 -9.23
C VAL A 359 13.80 -18.28 -8.58
N ARG A 360 13.90 -17.42 -7.57
CA ARG A 360 15.11 -17.17 -6.79
C ARG A 360 14.80 -17.22 -5.30
N LEU A 361 15.26 -18.25 -4.62
CA LEU A 361 15.07 -18.46 -3.18
C LEU A 361 16.43 -18.37 -2.49
N ALA A 362 16.90 -17.14 -2.23
CA ALA A 362 18.19 -16.87 -1.59
C ALA A 362 17.98 -16.70 -0.07
N CYS A 363 17.97 -17.81 0.65
CA CYS A 363 17.81 -17.84 2.09
C CYS A 363 19.16 -17.74 2.81
N SER A 364 19.16 -17.31 4.07
CA SER A 364 20.39 -17.15 4.87
C SER A 364 21.18 -18.44 5.01
N ASP A 365 22.51 -18.36 5.06
CA ASP A 365 23.37 -19.51 5.30
C ASP A 365 23.06 -20.24 6.61
N THR A 366 22.59 -19.50 7.60
CA THR A 366 22.35 -20.00 8.96
C THR A 366 20.87 -20.12 9.34
N VAL A 367 20.00 -19.39 8.66
CA VAL A 367 18.55 -19.38 8.94
C VAL A 367 17.81 -19.78 7.66
N PRO A 368 17.44 -21.07 7.52
CA PRO A 368 16.77 -21.57 6.33
C PRO A 368 15.37 -20.96 6.15
N CYS A 369 14.93 -20.86 4.90
CA CYS A 369 13.51 -20.71 4.63
C CYS A 369 12.85 -22.10 4.67
N THR A 370 11.73 -22.23 5.35
CA THR A 370 11.08 -23.53 5.56
C THR A 370 9.60 -23.50 5.19
N ASN A 371 9.03 -24.66 4.97
CA ASN A 371 7.62 -24.83 4.61
C ASN A 371 7.21 -23.95 3.41
N LEU A 372 8.06 -23.94 2.38
CA LEU A 372 7.76 -23.29 1.11
C LEU A 372 6.92 -24.24 0.25
N THR A 373 5.84 -23.74 -0.34
CA THR A 373 4.99 -24.57 -1.22
C THR A 373 4.88 -23.95 -2.61
N LEU A 374 5.14 -24.75 -3.64
CA LEU A 374 4.90 -24.39 -5.03
C LEU A 374 3.83 -25.33 -5.62
N TYR A 375 2.76 -24.74 -6.15
CA TYR A 375 1.68 -25.45 -6.80
C TYR A 375 1.27 -24.73 -8.08
N ASP A 376 1.32 -25.42 -9.22
CA ASP A 376 0.93 -24.90 -10.53
C ASP A 376 1.66 -23.59 -10.91
N VAL A 377 3.02 -23.67 -10.92
CA VAL A 377 3.90 -22.54 -11.29
C VAL A 377 4.43 -22.79 -12.70
N GLU A 378 4.05 -21.91 -13.66
CA GLU A 378 4.40 -22.00 -15.07
C GLU A 378 4.92 -20.67 -15.59
N LEU A 379 6.24 -20.51 -15.66
CA LEU A 379 6.91 -19.28 -16.08
C LEU A 379 7.79 -19.56 -17.31
N PHE A 380 7.50 -18.90 -18.41
CA PHE A 380 8.21 -19.04 -19.67
C PHE A 380 9.06 -17.81 -19.97
N PRO A 381 10.15 -17.94 -20.75
CA PRO A 381 10.91 -16.78 -21.18
C PRO A 381 10.08 -15.89 -22.09
N ALA A 382 10.10 -14.57 -21.85
CA ALA A 382 9.40 -13.60 -22.70
C ALA A 382 10.02 -13.51 -24.11
N GLN A 383 11.29 -13.90 -24.23
CA GLN A 383 12.03 -13.95 -25.49
C GLN A 383 12.86 -15.22 -25.57
N GLY A 384 12.91 -15.81 -26.77
CA GLY A 384 13.66 -17.05 -27.00
C GLY A 384 12.93 -18.29 -26.46
N GLN A 385 13.65 -19.41 -26.41
CA GLN A 385 13.07 -20.71 -25.99
C GLN A 385 13.85 -21.35 -24.82
N ARG A 386 14.95 -20.74 -24.40
CA ARG A 386 15.78 -21.30 -23.34
C ARG A 386 15.20 -20.97 -21.97
N LEU A 387 14.78 -21.99 -21.25
CA LEU A 387 14.45 -21.88 -19.84
C LEU A 387 15.72 -21.63 -19.01
N LEU A 388 15.64 -20.70 -18.08
CA LEU A 388 16.70 -20.49 -17.08
C LEU A 388 16.43 -21.35 -15.85
N ASP A 389 17.51 -21.92 -15.30
CA ASP A 389 17.42 -22.73 -14.09
C ASP A 389 17.05 -21.85 -12.88
N PRO A 390 16.09 -22.27 -12.04
CA PRO A 390 15.83 -21.66 -10.75
C PRO A 390 17.05 -21.66 -9.85
N PHE A 391 17.11 -20.72 -8.93
CA PHE A 391 18.14 -20.63 -7.90
C PHE A 391 17.53 -20.82 -6.52
N CYS A 392 18.03 -21.79 -5.76
CA CYS A 392 17.68 -22.00 -4.35
C CYS A 392 18.95 -22.13 -3.51
N TRP A 393 18.95 -21.45 -2.37
CA TRP A 393 19.99 -21.59 -1.36
C TRP A 393 19.34 -21.70 0.01
N ASN A 394 19.62 -22.77 0.73
CA ASN A 394 19.09 -23.07 2.07
C ASN A 394 17.55 -22.93 2.17
N ALA A 395 16.85 -23.36 1.13
CA ALA A 395 15.39 -23.28 0.98
C ALA A 395 14.77 -24.67 1.03
N TYR A 396 13.77 -24.87 1.89
CA TYR A 396 13.12 -26.15 2.14
C TYR A 396 11.61 -26.05 1.94
N GLY A 397 11.04 -27.07 1.35
CA GLY A 397 9.59 -27.10 1.12
C GLY A 397 9.14 -28.21 0.17
N ASP A 398 7.96 -28.05 -0.39
CA ASP A 398 7.31 -29.04 -1.23
C ASP A 398 6.91 -28.47 -2.60
N ILE A 399 7.14 -29.24 -3.64
CA ILE A 399 6.62 -28.99 -4.98
C ILE A 399 5.41 -29.95 -5.17
N LYS A 400 4.22 -29.39 -5.17
CA LYS A 400 2.98 -30.18 -5.22
C LYS A 400 2.57 -30.61 -6.63
N THR A 401 3.03 -29.87 -7.67
CA THR A 401 2.87 -30.18 -9.09
C THR A 401 4.16 -29.89 -9.84
N LEU A 402 4.29 -30.43 -11.03
CA LEU A 402 5.42 -30.06 -11.91
C LEU A 402 5.40 -28.54 -12.16
N THR A 403 6.58 -27.93 -12.09
CA THR A 403 6.79 -26.51 -12.36
C THR A 403 7.50 -26.29 -13.68
N VAL A 404 7.29 -25.14 -14.30
CA VAL A 404 8.06 -24.69 -15.47
C VAL A 404 8.72 -23.35 -15.15
N PRO A 405 10.07 -23.24 -15.14
CA PRO A 405 11.04 -24.36 -15.21
C PRO A 405 10.96 -25.25 -13.96
N PRO A 406 11.48 -26.50 -14.04
CA PRO A 406 11.52 -27.38 -12.87
C PRO A 406 12.38 -26.79 -11.75
N VAL A 407 11.86 -26.73 -10.51
CA VAL A 407 12.55 -26.15 -9.35
C VAL A 407 13.25 -27.25 -8.54
N PHE A 408 14.13 -28.03 -9.18
CA PHE A 408 14.87 -29.14 -8.54
C PHE A 408 15.82 -28.71 -7.41
N CYS A 409 16.10 -27.43 -7.30
CA CYS A 409 16.98 -26.90 -6.25
C CYS A 409 16.28 -26.73 -4.89
N LEU A 410 14.94 -26.79 -4.82
CA LEU A 410 14.22 -26.75 -3.55
C LEU A 410 14.42 -28.07 -2.80
N THR A 411 14.93 -28.03 -1.58
CA THR A 411 15.13 -29.22 -0.76
C THR A 411 13.82 -29.66 -0.15
N GLU A 412 13.45 -30.93 -0.36
CA GLU A 412 12.19 -31.49 0.17
C GLU A 412 12.23 -31.59 1.71
N GLY A 413 11.10 -31.27 2.35
CA GLY A 413 10.89 -31.41 3.80
C GLY A 413 11.46 -30.26 4.62
N PHE A 414 12.13 -30.59 5.73
CA PHE A 414 12.67 -29.64 6.70
C PHE A 414 14.17 -29.90 6.93
N PRO A 415 14.94 -28.87 7.32
CA PRO A 415 16.34 -29.05 7.70
C PRO A 415 16.48 -29.93 8.95
N ASN A 416 17.56 -30.70 9.03
CA ASN A 416 17.84 -31.61 10.16
C ASN A 416 17.92 -30.89 11.52
N SER A 417 18.31 -29.63 11.53
CA SER A 417 18.30 -28.78 12.72
C SER A 417 17.89 -27.36 12.34
N LEU A 418 16.96 -26.81 13.06
CA LEU A 418 16.76 -25.37 13.08
C LEU A 418 17.75 -24.79 14.10
N PRO A 419 18.31 -23.60 13.89
CA PRO A 419 19.11 -22.94 14.91
C PRO A 419 18.30 -22.92 16.21
N ALA A 420 18.90 -23.38 17.31
CA ALA A 420 18.23 -23.46 18.62
C ALA A 420 17.83 -22.09 19.16
N ASN A 421 18.36 -21.03 18.58
CA ASN A 421 18.05 -19.67 18.92
C ASN A 421 16.82 -19.24 18.16
N GLU A 422 15.65 -19.64 18.74
CA GLU A 422 14.58 -18.71 18.75
C GLU A 422 13.89 -18.50 17.40
N VAL A 423 13.05 -19.44 17.16
CA VAL A 423 11.75 -18.99 16.66
C VAL A 423 11.26 -17.96 17.70
N ASP A 424 11.79 -16.76 17.64
CA ASP A 424 11.26 -15.63 18.40
C ASP A 424 9.87 -15.41 17.80
N LYS A 425 8.91 -16.06 18.44
CA LYS A 425 7.54 -16.09 17.95
C LYS A 425 7.04 -14.65 17.94
N CYS A 426 6.79 -14.15 16.75
CA CYS A 426 5.96 -12.97 16.62
C CYS A 426 4.56 -13.32 17.20
#